data_d9ba1d8d51b58bde46dc665a937885ed
#
_entry.id   d9ba1d8d51b58bde46dc665a937885ed
#
_cell.length_a   1.000
_cell.length_b   1.000
_cell.length_c   1.000
_cell.angle_alpha   90.00
_cell.angle_beta   90.00
_cell.angle_gamma   90.00
#
_symmetry.space_group_name_H-M   'P 1'
#
loop_
_entity.id
_entity.type
_entity.pdbx_description
1 polymer ?
#
loop_
_entity_poly.entity_id
_entity_poly.type
_entity_poly.pdbx_seq_one_letter_code
_entity_poly.pdbx_strand_id
1 'polypeptide(L)'
;MSEFKNVTVVKKANIYFDGKVASHTVQFADGSKKTLGVMQPGEYEFATGAAEIMEILSGDLEWRMKGDTAWKKVAGGEAFNVPANSVFEMKVATVADYCCSFA
;
A
#
# COMPACT_ATOMS: atom_id res chain seq x y z
N MET A 1 19.09 -4.68 -2.47
CA MET A 1 17.65 -4.92 -2.38
C MET A 1 17.25 -5.09 -0.92
N SER A 2 16.17 -4.46 -0.53
CA SER A 2 15.69 -4.55 0.85
C SER A 2 14.96 -5.87 1.08
N GLU A 3 15.04 -6.37 2.29
CA GLU A 3 14.36 -7.60 2.68
C GLU A 3 14.01 -7.57 4.16
N PHE A 4 13.00 -8.34 4.54
CA PHE A 4 12.68 -8.59 5.94
C PHE A 4 13.21 -9.97 6.32
N LYS A 5 13.96 -10.03 7.41
CA LYS A 5 14.52 -11.29 7.95
C LYS A 5 13.79 -11.68 9.22
N ASN A 6 13.71 -13.00 9.47
CA ASN A 6 13.13 -13.56 10.70
C ASN A 6 11.70 -13.06 10.94
N VAL A 7 10.89 -13.10 9.91
CA VAL A 7 9.50 -12.66 9.98
C VAL A 7 8.55 -13.82 9.73
N THR A 8 7.30 -13.64 10.14
CA THR A 8 6.22 -14.58 9.84
C THR A 8 5.38 -14.01 8.72
N VAL A 9 5.11 -14.81 7.70
CA VAL A 9 4.22 -14.43 6.60
C VAL A 9 2.92 -15.21 6.73
N VAL A 10 1.80 -14.48 6.76
CA VAL A 10 0.47 -15.12 6.74
C VAL A 10 0.23 -15.63 5.33
N LYS A 11 -0.02 -16.93 5.20
CA LYS A 11 -0.12 -17.58 3.89
C LYS A 11 -1.26 -17.08 3.03
N LYS A 12 -2.41 -16.81 3.64
CA LYS A 12 -3.59 -16.38 2.91
C LYS A 12 -3.48 -14.91 2.54
N ALA A 13 -3.61 -14.60 1.28
CA ALA A 13 -3.55 -13.23 0.78
C ALA A 13 -4.79 -12.42 1.19
N ASN A 14 -4.58 -11.12 1.34
CA ASN A 14 -5.65 -10.14 1.43
C ASN A 14 -6.01 -9.72 0.00
N ILE A 15 -7.23 -10.00 -0.42
CA ILE A 15 -7.67 -9.78 -1.79
C ILE A 15 -8.66 -8.63 -1.83
N TYR A 16 -8.40 -7.66 -2.70
CA TYR A 16 -9.26 -6.49 -2.91
C TYR A 16 -9.55 -6.31 -4.39
N PHE A 17 -10.70 -5.73 -4.71
CA PHE A 17 -11.09 -5.38 -6.09
C PHE A 17 -10.95 -6.57 -7.06
N ASP A 18 -11.52 -7.72 -6.67
CA ASP A 18 -11.52 -8.96 -7.47
C ASP A 18 -10.12 -9.42 -7.89
N GLY A 19 -9.15 -9.22 -7.00
CA GLY A 19 -7.77 -9.68 -7.23
C GLY A 19 -6.86 -8.65 -7.90
N LYS A 20 -7.38 -7.47 -8.23
CA LYS A 20 -6.54 -6.41 -8.83
C LYS A 20 -5.53 -5.86 -7.83
N VAL A 21 -5.83 -5.94 -6.53
CA VAL A 21 -4.92 -5.61 -5.45
C VAL A 21 -4.85 -6.81 -4.52
N ALA A 22 -3.65 -7.27 -4.23
CA ALA A 22 -3.44 -8.39 -3.32
C ALA A 22 -2.20 -8.14 -2.47
N SER A 23 -2.26 -8.53 -1.20
CA SER A 23 -1.13 -8.41 -0.29
C SER A 23 -1.06 -9.58 0.66
N HIS A 24 0.13 -9.80 1.23
CA HIS A 24 0.33 -10.73 2.33
C HIS A 24 0.77 -9.97 3.57
N THR A 25 0.25 -10.38 4.71
CA THR A 25 0.64 -9.79 5.99
C THR A 25 1.95 -10.39 6.46
N VAL A 26 2.88 -9.51 6.85
CA VAL A 26 4.18 -9.87 7.43
C VAL A 26 4.17 -9.44 8.88
N GLN A 27 4.47 -10.37 9.77
CA GLN A 27 4.48 -10.13 11.23
C GLN A 27 5.91 -10.14 11.73
N PHE A 28 6.24 -9.14 12.55
CA PHE A 28 7.56 -8.98 13.13
C PHE A 28 7.61 -9.50 14.57
N ALA A 29 8.81 -9.77 15.06
CA ALA A 29 9.00 -10.32 16.41
C ALA A 29 8.49 -9.40 17.53
N ASP A 30 8.45 -8.09 17.29
CA ASP A 30 7.95 -7.09 18.25
C ASP A 30 6.43 -6.97 18.28
N GLY A 31 5.72 -7.79 17.50
CA GLY A 31 4.27 -7.76 17.40
C GLY A 31 3.71 -6.81 16.36
N SER A 32 4.55 -6.00 15.72
CA SER A 32 4.12 -5.13 14.63
C SER A 32 3.90 -5.92 13.35
N LYS A 33 3.19 -5.32 12.41
CA LYS A 33 2.94 -5.95 11.11
C LYS A 33 2.97 -4.91 10.00
N LYS A 34 3.27 -5.41 8.78
CA LYS A 34 3.18 -4.66 7.53
C LYS A 34 2.53 -5.55 6.50
N THR A 35 2.13 -4.99 5.38
CA THR A 35 1.67 -5.77 4.23
C THR A 35 2.58 -5.52 3.04
N LEU A 36 2.85 -6.59 2.30
CA LEU A 36 3.56 -6.53 1.03
C LEU A 36 2.60 -6.96 -0.07
N GLY A 37 2.44 -6.14 -1.07
CA GLY A 37 1.44 -6.41 -2.09
C GLY A 37 1.75 -5.83 -3.45
N VAL A 38 0.83 -6.11 -4.36
CA VAL A 38 0.91 -5.70 -5.76
C VAL A 38 -0.44 -5.14 -6.16
N MET A 39 -0.43 -4.02 -6.88
CA MET A 39 -1.63 -3.41 -7.46
C MET A 39 -1.52 -3.42 -8.98
N GLN A 40 -2.55 -3.93 -9.64
CA GLN A 40 -2.67 -3.87 -11.10
C GLN A 40 -3.03 -2.44 -11.53
N PRO A 41 -2.78 -2.06 -12.80
CA PRO A 41 -3.25 -0.77 -13.29
C PRO A 41 -4.76 -0.60 -13.09
N GLY A 42 -5.17 0.57 -12.63
CA GLY A 42 -6.57 0.87 -12.36
C GLY A 42 -6.73 2.00 -11.35
N GLU A 43 -7.99 2.27 -10.99
CA GLU A 43 -8.34 3.29 -10.01
C GLU A 43 -8.93 2.61 -8.78
N TYR A 44 -8.45 3.01 -7.60
CA TYR A 44 -8.83 2.39 -6.34
C TYR A 44 -9.12 3.43 -5.27
N GLU A 45 -9.99 3.06 -4.33
CA GLU A 45 -10.30 3.86 -3.15
C GLU A 45 -10.14 2.98 -1.92
N PHE A 46 -9.40 3.46 -0.93
CA PHE A 46 -9.17 2.74 0.32
C PHE A 46 -9.48 3.62 1.52
N ALA A 47 -9.99 2.98 2.58
CA ALA A 47 -10.19 3.62 3.86
C ALA A 47 -9.13 3.15 4.85
N THR A 48 -8.66 4.07 5.71
CA THR A 48 -7.70 3.75 6.77
C THR A 48 -8.39 3.67 8.12
N GLY A 49 -7.96 2.75 8.96
CA GLY A 49 -8.22 2.77 10.40
C GLY A 49 -7.07 3.49 11.08
N ALA A 50 -5.92 2.82 11.23
CA ALA A 50 -4.68 3.46 11.67
C ALA A 50 -4.07 4.28 10.54
N ALA A 51 -3.21 5.23 10.87
CA ALA A 51 -2.41 5.93 9.88
C ALA A 51 -1.49 4.94 9.16
N GLU A 52 -1.22 5.20 7.88
CA GLU A 52 -0.43 4.30 7.03
C GLU A 52 0.72 5.05 6.36
N ILE A 53 1.80 4.30 6.14
CA ILE A 53 2.89 4.73 5.28
C ILE A 53 2.89 3.78 4.09
N MET A 54 2.62 4.33 2.91
CA MET A 54 2.62 3.57 1.66
C MET A 54 3.96 3.78 0.96
N GLU A 55 4.78 2.74 0.97
CA GLU A 55 6.07 2.74 0.28
C GLU A 55 5.89 2.06 -1.07
N ILE A 56 6.21 2.75 -2.14
CA ILE A 56 6.13 2.20 -3.51
C ILE A 56 7.51 1.68 -3.88
N LEU A 57 7.61 0.38 -4.08
CA LEU A 57 8.88 -0.29 -4.38
C LEU A 57 9.17 -0.25 -5.87
N SER A 58 8.14 -0.34 -6.70
CA SER A 58 8.24 -0.19 -8.15
C SER A 58 6.90 0.22 -8.72
N GLY A 59 6.89 0.79 -9.93
CA GLY A 59 5.69 1.24 -10.61
C GLY A 59 5.49 2.73 -10.52
N ASP A 60 4.41 3.20 -11.14
CA ASP A 60 4.02 4.61 -11.17
C ASP A 60 2.55 4.74 -10.83
N LEU A 61 2.23 5.66 -9.95
CA LEU A 61 0.86 5.94 -9.57
C LEU A 61 0.68 7.41 -9.17
N GLU A 62 -0.58 7.81 -9.07
CA GLU A 62 -0.97 9.07 -8.49
C GLU A 62 -1.90 8.79 -7.32
N TRP A 63 -1.88 9.63 -6.30
CA TRP A 63 -2.76 9.50 -5.16
C TRP A 63 -3.28 10.86 -4.70
N ARG A 64 -4.39 10.84 -3.98
CA ARG A 64 -4.93 12.02 -3.31
C ARG A 64 -5.84 11.59 -2.16
N MET A 65 -6.05 12.48 -1.20
CA MET A 65 -7.10 12.29 -0.21
C MET A 65 -8.45 12.50 -0.91
N LYS A 66 -9.46 11.74 -0.51
CA LYS A 66 -10.81 11.92 -1.06
C LYS A 66 -11.28 13.35 -0.77
N GLY A 67 -11.76 14.02 -1.81
CA GLY A 67 -12.19 15.42 -1.72
C GLY A 67 -11.14 16.42 -2.18
N ASP A 68 -9.87 16.02 -2.27
CA ASP A 68 -8.83 16.87 -2.85
C ASP A 68 -8.97 16.91 -4.37
N THR A 69 -8.54 18.02 -4.97
CA THR A 69 -8.61 18.20 -6.41
C THR A 69 -7.30 17.81 -7.11
N ALA A 70 -6.17 17.97 -6.42
CA ALA A 70 -4.85 17.73 -7.02
C ALA A 70 -4.35 16.32 -6.75
N TRP A 71 -3.94 15.62 -7.80
CA TRP A 71 -3.27 14.33 -7.70
C TRP A 71 -1.77 14.53 -7.50
N LYS A 72 -1.17 13.68 -6.69
CA LYS A 72 0.27 13.69 -6.41
C LYS A 72 0.89 12.45 -7.04
N LYS A 73 1.97 12.64 -7.77
CA LYS A 73 2.68 11.52 -8.41
C LYS A 73 3.63 10.86 -7.43
N VAL A 74 3.66 9.54 -7.47
CA VAL A 74 4.57 8.71 -6.67
C VAL A 74 5.10 7.59 -7.56
N ALA A 75 6.42 7.40 -7.54
CA ALA A 75 7.09 6.36 -8.31
C ALA A 75 7.88 5.44 -7.39
N GLY A 76 8.41 4.37 -7.93
CA GLY A 76 9.26 3.41 -7.20
C GLY A 76 10.39 4.11 -6.47
N GLY A 77 10.57 3.75 -5.19
CA GLY A 77 11.54 4.37 -4.30
C GLY A 77 10.98 5.51 -3.45
N GLU A 78 9.74 5.91 -3.67
CA GLU A 78 9.08 6.99 -2.94
C GLU A 78 7.99 6.44 -2.02
N ALA A 79 7.58 7.25 -1.04
CA ALA A 79 6.55 6.88 -0.09
C ALA A 79 5.61 8.06 0.20
N PHE A 80 4.41 7.77 0.67
CA PHE A 80 3.48 8.79 1.13
C PHE A 80 2.76 8.34 2.39
N ASN A 81 2.34 9.32 3.19
CA ASN A 81 1.65 9.10 4.46
C ASN A 81 0.16 9.35 4.29
N VAL A 82 -0.66 8.47 4.86
CA VAL A 82 -2.12 8.64 4.88
C VAL A 82 -2.56 8.72 6.34
N PRO A 83 -3.35 9.75 6.73
CA PRO A 83 -3.83 9.88 8.11
C PRO A 83 -4.75 8.75 8.51
N ALA A 84 -4.90 8.55 9.82
CA ALA A 84 -5.87 7.62 10.38
C ALA A 84 -7.31 8.06 10.06
N ASN A 85 -8.22 7.10 9.99
CA ASN A 85 -9.67 7.33 9.83
C ASN A 85 -9.98 8.21 8.61
N SER A 86 -9.34 7.92 7.49
CA SER A 86 -9.42 8.73 6.27
C SER A 86 -9.69 7.84 5.06
N VAL A 87 -10.02 8.48 3.94
CA VAL A 87 -10.21 7.81 2.66
C VAL A 87 -9.26 8.43 1.65
N PHE A 88 -8.56 7.61 0.90
CA PHE A 88 -7.67 8.08 -0.15
C PHE A 88 -7.91 7.32 -1.45
N GLU A 89 -7.55 7.96 -2.55
CA GLU A 89 -7.74 7.44 -3.90
C GLU A 89 -6.40 7.29 -4.61
N MET A 90 -6.30 6.28 -5.47
CA MET A 90 -5.10 6.02 -6.28
C MET A 90 -5.46 5.75 -7.72
N LYS A 91 -4.60 6.25 -8.62
CA LYS A 91 -4.61 5.89 -10.03
C LYS A 91 -3.28 5.20 -10.32
N VAL A 92 -3.32 3.90 -10.52
CA VAL A 92 -2.13 3.08 -10.79
C VAL A 92 -1.94 2.97 -12.29
N ALA A 93 -0.85 3.51 -12.79
CA ALA A 93 -0.56 3.54 -14.23
C ALA A 93 0.12 2.25 -14.70
N THR A 94 1.10 1.77 -13.93
CA THR A 94 1.80 0.50 -14.18
C THR A 94 1.72 -0.34 -12.92
N VAL A 95 1.87 -1.66 -13.04
CA VAL A 95 1.82 -2.55 -11.87
C VAL A 95 2.71 -1.98 -10.77
N ALA A 96 2.12 -1.75 -9.59
CA ALA A 96 2.81 -1.17 -8.46
C ALA A 96 3.07 -2.23 -7.40
N ASP A 97 4.32 -2.33 -6.97
CA ASP A 97 4.77 -3.18 -5.89
C ASP A 97 4.91 -2.30 -4.65
N TYR A 98 4.28 -2.66 -3.54
CA TYR A 98 4.20 -1.75 -2.38
C TYR A 98 4.36 -2.46 -1.05
N CYS A 99 4.78 -1.68 -0.06
CA CYS A 99 4.80 -2.08 1.33
C CYS A 99 3.98 -1.05 2.13
N CYS A 100 2.98 -1.54 2.87
CA CYS A 100 2.16 -0.68 3.73
C CYS A 100 2.56 -0.91 5.18
N SER A 101 2.94 0.16 5.87
CA SER A 101 3.23 0.16 7.31
C SER A 101 2.09 0.86 8.05
N PHE A 102 1.81 0.40 9.27
CA PHE A 102 0.75 0.95 10.11
C PHE A 102 1.38 1.66 11.31
N ALA A 103 0.86 2.82 11.62
CA ALA A 103 1.31 3.60 12.77
C ALA A 103 0.59 3.18 14.06
#